data_c4b1c160ae88f91404e846c65cfe975c
#
_entry.id   c4b1c160ae88f91404e846c65cfe975c
#
_cell.length_a   1.000
_cell.length_b   1.000
_cell.length_c   1.000
_cell.angle_alpha   90.00
_cell.angle_beta   90.00
_cell.angle_gamma   90.00
#
_symmetry.space_group_name_H-M   'P 1'
#
loop_
_entity.id
_entity.type
_entity.pdbx_description
1 polymer ?
#
loop_
_entity_poly.entity_id
_entity_poly.type
_entity_poly.pdbx_seq_one_letter_code
_entity_poly.pdbx_strand_id
1 'polypeptide(L)'
;MGVPGAEIEVAYVQAPGHRLELIQYHAPKDRGEVVSRPCDTGFAHVAFDVDDIDLVVAAVSKAGLRPLSKPVTVNAGPNTGGKAVYTRDPDGVTIEFIQKA
;
A
#
# COMPACT_ATOMS: atom_id res chain seq x y z
N MET A 1 15.96 16.59 1.70
CA MET A 1 14.53 16.19 1.57
C MET A 1 13.62 16.96 2.53
N GLY A 2 13.98 18.15 2.91
CA GLY A 2 13.11 19.04 3.68
C GLY A 2 12.89 18.69 5.16
N VAL A 3 13.64 17.76 5.69
CA VAL A 3 13.57 17.37 7.12
C VAL A 3 14.95 17.61 7.75
N PRO A 4 15.15 18.73 8.44
CA PRO A 4 16.44 19.02 9.06
C PRO A 4 16.82 17.96 10.10
N GLY A 5 18.10 17.56 10.10
CA GLY A 5 18.62 16.57 11.05
C GLY A 5 18.16 15.14 10.80
N ALA A 6 17.59 14.85 9.61
CA ALA A 6 17.10 13.51 9.30
C ALA A 6 18.24 12.49 9.24
N GLU A 7 17.98 11.32 9.84
CA GLU A 7 18.77 10.10 9.66
C GLU A 7 17.84 9.05 9.11
N ILE A 8 18.18 8.49 7.95
CA ILE A 8 17.31 7.54 7.26
C ILE A 8 18.03 6.24 6.95
N GLU A 9 17.25 5.19 6.85
CA GLU A 9 17.66 3.92 6.29
C GLU A 9 16.80 3.65 5.08
N VAL A 10 17.42 3.21 3.98
CA VAL A 10 16.74 3.04 2.70
C VAL A 10 16.89 1.60 2.23
N ALA A 11 15.80 1.02 1.75
CA ALA A 11 15.81 -0.27 1.08
C ALA A 11 15.03 -0.16 -0.23
N TYR A 12 15.42 -0.95 -1.22
CA TYR A 12 14.72 -1.01 -2.50
C TYR A 12 14.10 -2.38 -2.71
N VAL A 13 12.87 -2.40 -3.20
CA VAL A 13 12.18 -3.61 -3.59
C VAL A 13 11.90 -3.54 -5.08
N GLN A 14 12.41 -4.51 -5.82
CA GLN A 14 12.17 -4.61 -7.25
C GLN A 14 10.85 -5.34 -7.50
N ALA A 15 9.96 -4.70 -8.25
CA ALA A 15 8.73 -5.30 -8.75
C ALA A 15 8.73 -5.23 -10.28
N PRO A 16 7.89 -6.02 -10.99
CA PRO A 16 7.79 -5.92 -12.44
C PRO A 16 7.44 -4.49 -12.87
N GLY A 17 8.31 -3.87 -13.67
CA GLY A 17 8.15 -2.51 -14.18
C GLY A 17 8.40 -1.38 -13.20
N HIS A 18 8.65 -1.65 -11.92
CA HIS A 18 8.84 -0.65 -10.89
C HIS A 18 9.89 -1.05 -9.87
N ARG A 19 10.48 -0.04 -9.27
CA ARG A 19 11.31 -0.20 -8.07
C ARG A 19 10.73 0.69 -6.99
N LEU A 20 10.45 0.10 -5.83
CA LEU A 20 9.96 0.83 -4.66
C LEU A 20 11.12 1.16 -3.74
N GLU A 21 11.17 2.40 -3.30
CA GLU A 21 12.08 2.85 -2.27
C GLU A 21 11.34 2.85 -0.93
N LEU A 22 11.83 2.09 0.03
CA LEU A 22 11.31 2.06 1.38
C LEU A 22 12.25 2.86 2.26
N ILE A 23 11.70 3.82 3.00
CA ILE A 23 12.49 4.73 3.82
C ILE A 23 12.04 4.61 5.27
N GLN A 24 12.98 4.37 6.16
CA GLN A 24 12.76 4.44 7.59
C GLN A 24 13.55 5.62 8.16
N TYR A 25 12.88 6.48 8.92
CA TYR A 25 13.54 7.58 9.62
C TYR A 25 13.95 7.11 11.02
N HIS A 26 15.22 7.31 11.36
CA HIS A 26 15.72 7.12 12.72
C HIS A 26 15.78 8.44 13.48
N ALA A 27 15.82 9.56 12.79
CA ALA A 27 15.73 10.92 13.31
C ALA A 27 14.97 11.79 12.31
N PRO A 28 14.23 12.83 12.77
CA PRO A 28 14.06 13.26 14.16
C PRO A 28 13.23 12.27 14.97
N LYS A 29 13.35 12.35 16.32
CA LYS A 29 12.68 11.42 17.22
C LYS A 29 11.23 11.79 17.54
N ASP A 30 10.82 13.02 17.25
CA ASP A 30 9.49 13.55 17.50
C ASP A 30 8.51 13.29 16.34
N ARG A 31 8.78 12.25 15.53
CA ARG A 31 7.93 11.88 14.40
C ARG A 31 6.53 11.53 14.87
N GLY A 32 5.54 12.08 14.16
CA GLY A 32 4.15 11.70 14.32
C GLY A 32 3.74 10.58 13.36
N GLU A 33 2.46 10.24 13.41
CA GLU A 33 1.84 9.30 12.49
C GLU A 33 0.85 10.02 11.60
N VAL A 34 0.86 9.66 10.31
CA VAL A 34 -0.16 10.15 9.37
C VAL A 34 -1.34 9.19 9.44
N VAL A 35 -2.52 9.72 9.78
CA VAL A 35 -3.77 8.95 9.81
C VAL A 35 -4.74 9.62 8.87
N SER A 36 -5.13 8.94 7.79
CA SER A 36 -6.06 9.47 6.80
C SER A 36 -6.98 8.38 6.27
N ARG A 37 -8.18 8.82 5.89
CA ARG A 37 -9.13 7.96 5.19
C ARG A 37 -8.85 8.04 3.68
N PRO A 38 -9.22 7.02 2.89
CA PRO A 38 -9.04 7.09 1.44
C PRO A 38 -9.70 8.29 0.76
N CYS A 39 -10.71 8.88 1.38
CA CYS A 39 -11.41 10.06 0.85
C CYS A 39 -10.77 11.40 1.25
N ASP A 40 -9.79 11.40 2.14
CA ASP A 40 -9.19 12.64 2.61
C ASP A 40 -8.24 13.21 1.56
N THR A 41 -8.29 14.52 1.36
CA THR A 41 -7.35 15.20 0.46
C THR A 41 -5.93 15.00 0.97
N GLY A 42 -5.03 14.64 0.07
CA GLY A 42 -3.65 14.31 0.41
C GLY A 42 -3.41 12.82 0.65
N PHE A 43 -4.46 12.01 0.73
CA PHE A 43 -4.32 10.56 0.77
C PHE A 43 -3.73 10.05 -0.53
N ALA A 44 -2.78 9.14 -0.42
CA ALA A 44 -2.19 8.44 -1.57
C ALA A 44 -1.96 6.98 -1.20
N HIS A 45 -1.98 6.12 -2.20
CA HIS A 45 -1.69 4.70 -2.00
C HIS A 45 -0.96 4.14 -3.22
N VAL A 46 -0.38 2.96 -3.06
CA VAL A 46 0.22 2.19 -4.15
C VAL A 46 -0.69 1.03 -4.49
N ALA A 47 -0.80 0.70 -5.77
CA ALA A 47 -1.60 -0.43 -6.24
C ALA A 47 -0.73 -1.40 -7.04
N PHE A 48 -0.98 -2.69 -6.86
CA PHE A 48 -0.32 -3.76 -7.61
C PHE A 48 -1.36 -4.57 -8.37
N ASP A 49 -1.10 -4.80 -9.66
CA ASP A 49 -1.85 -5.78 -10.43
C ASP A 49 -1.41 -7.18 -10.03
N VAL A 50 -2.37 -8.06 -9.78
CA VAL A 50 -2.11 -9.45 -9.39
C VAL A 50 -2.96 -10.42 -10.21
N ASP A 51 -2.51 -11.67 -10.32
CA ASP A 51 -3.22 -12.68 -11.11
C ASP A 51 -4.34 -13.35 -10.30
N ASP A 52 -4.13 -13.57 -9.00
CA ASP A 52 -5.10 -14.21 -8.12
C ASP A 52 -5.15 -13.45 -6.79
N ILE A 53 -6.19 -12.62 -6.65
CA ILE A 53 -6.32 -11.74 -5.50
C ILE A 53 -6.56 -12.50 -4.20
N ASP A 54 -7.24 -13.65 -4.24
CA ASP A 54 -7.51 -14.43 -3.03
C ASP A 54 -6.23 -15.05 -2.47
N LEU A 55 -5.36 -15.55 -3.35
CA LEU A 55 -4.04 -16.05 -2.94
C LEU A 55 -3.18 -14.92 -2.36
N VAL A 56 -3.20 -13.75 -2.99
CA VAL A 56 -2.44 -12.59 -2.51
C VAL A 56 -2.94 -12.14 -1.14
N VAL A 57 -4.24 -12.03 -0.95
CA VAL A 57 -4.82 -11.64 0.35
C VAL A 57 -4.41 -12.61 1.44
N ALA A 58 -4.44 -13.92 1.17
CA ALA A 58 -3.99 -14.91 2.14
C ALA A 58 -2.51 -14.74 2.50
N ALA A 59 -1.67 -14.53 1.48
CA ALA A 59 -0.22 -14.37 1.68
C ALA A 59 0.12 -13.09 2.46
N VAL A 60 -0.46 -11.96 2.08
CA VAL A 60 -0.15 -10.67 2.73
C VAL A 60 -0.72 -10.60 4.14
N SER A 61 -1.85 -11.25 4.40
CA SER A 61 -2.43 -11.34 5.74
C SER A 61 -1.48 -12.04 6.71
N LYS A 62 -0.82 -13.10 6.27
CA LYS A 62 0.21 -13.79 7.05
C LYS A 62 1.44 -12.92 7.28
N ALA A 63 1.74 -12.01 6.35
CA ALA A 63 2.89 -11.12 6.44
C ALA A 63 2.61 -9.84 7.24
N GLY A 64 1.40 -9.65 7.75
CA GLY A 64 1.04 -8.54 8.60
C GLY A 64 0.24 -7.42 7.94
N LEU A 65 -0.14 -7.55 6.68
CA LEU A 65 -1.07 -6.62 6.05
C LEU A 65 -2.51 -6.98 6.43
N ARG A 66 -3.30 -5.97 6.76
CA ARG A 66 -4.69 -6.16 7.17
C ARG A 66 -5.63 -5.74 6.03
N PRO A 67 -6.35 -6.67 5.40
CA PRO A 67 -7.40 -6.29 4.45
C PRO A 67 -8.49 -5.49 5.13
N LEU A 68 -8.96 -4.43 4.46
CA LEU A 68 -10.03 -3.57 4.98
C LEU A 68 -11.41 -4.14 4.68
N SER A 69 -11.49 -5.06 3.73
CA SER A 69 -12.72 -5.76 3.35
C SER A 69 -12.34 -7.05 2.61
N LYS A 70 -13.34 -7.84 2.24
CA LYS A 70 -13.17 -8.85 1.20
C LYS A 70 -12.94 -8.15 -0.14
N PRO A 71 -12.28 -8.80 -1.12
CA PRO A 71 -12.18 -8.25 -2.46
C PRO A 71 -13.55 -7.90 -3.02
N VAL A 72 -13.67 -6.71 -3.60
CA VAL A 72 -14.92 -6.20 -4.18
C VAL A 72 -14.83 -6.23 -5.69
N THR A 73 -15.95 -6.50 -6.36
CA THR A 73 -16.03 -6.43 -7.82
C THR A 73 -16.03 -4.97 -8.26
N VAL A 74 -15.16 -4.64 -9.19
CA VAL A 74 -15.07 -3.29 -9.77
C VAL A 74 -16.18 -3.14 -10.82
N ASN A 75 -16.99 -2.11 -10.67
CA ASN A 75 -18.17 -1.90 -11.51
C ASN A 75 -18.07 -0.66 -12.42
N ALA A 76 -16.94 0.03 -12.41
CA ALA A 76 -16.73 1.21 -13.26
C ALA A 76 -15.23 1.39 -13.55
N GLY A 77 -14.93 2.10 -14.64
CA GLY A 77 -13.56 2.42 -15.04
C GLY A 77 -12.87 1.29 -15.77
N PRO A 78 -11.53 1.42 -15.98
CA PRO A 78 -10.76 0.48 -16.81
C PRO A 78 -10.65 -0.93 -16.23
N ASN A 79 -10.87 -1.10 -14.92
CA ASN A 79 -10.78 -2.40 -14.26
C ASN A 79 -12.14 -3.08 -14.05
N THR A 80 -13.17 -2.61 -14.75
CA THR A 80 -14.54 -3.16 -14.64
C THR A 80 -14.56 -4.67 -14.85
N GLY A 81 -15.24 -5.38 -13.96
CA GLY A 81 -15.32 -6.85 -13.97
C GLY A 81 -14.20 -7.53 -13.19
N GLY A 82 -13.15 -6.80 -12.84
CA GLY A 82 -12.09 -7.29 -11.97
C GLY A 82 -12.47 -7.18 -10.51
N LYS A 83 -11.48 -7.42 -9.67
CA LYS A 83 -11.63 -7.34 -8.21
C LYS A 83 -10.54 -6.44 -7.64
N ALA A 84 -10.85 -5.75 -6.56
CA ALA A 84 -9.90 -4.92 -5.85
C ALA A 84 -10.07 -5.05 -4.34
N VAL A 85 -9.00 -4.85 -3.61
CA VAL A 85 -9.01 -4.83 -2.14
C VAL A 85 -7.96 -3.84 -1.64
N TYR A 86 -8.33 -3.05 -0.65
CA TYR A 86 -7.39 -2.23 0.11
C TYR A 86 -6.91 -3.01 1.32
N THR A 87 -5.61 -2.89 1.58
CA THR A 87 -4.98 -3.41 2.77
C THR A 87 -4.21 -2.29 3.46
N ARG A 88 -3.89 -2.48 4.73
CA ARG A 88 -2.99 -1.59 5.47
C ARG A 88 -1.88 -2.37 6.10
N ASP A 89 -0.68 -1.81 5.99
CA ASP A 89 0.47 -2.36 6.71
C ASP A 89 0.44 -1.93 8.19
N PRO A 90 1.37 -2.43 9.02
CA PRO A 90 1.41 -2.03 10.45
C PRO A 90 1.59 -0.53 10.69
N ASP A 91 2.18 0.20 9.74
CA ASP A 91 2.37 1.64 9.84
C ASP A 91 1.16 2.45 9.33
N GLY A 92 0.15 1.77 8.79
CA GLY A 92 -1.05 2.39 8.27
C GLY A 92 -0.97 2.78 6.79
N VAL A 93 0.09 2.39 6.08
CA VAL A 93 0.20 2.62 4.64
C VAL A 93 -0.82 1.76 3.91
N THR A 94 -1.58 2.38 3.00
CA THR A 94 -2.59 1.69 2.21
C THR A 94 -1.96 1.10 0.95
N ILE A 95 -2.19 -0.18 0.75
CA ILE A 95 -1.74 -0.93 -0.42
C ILE A 95 -2.96 -1.60 -1.04
N GLU A 96 -3.19 -1.32 -2.33
CA GLU A 96 -4.29 -1.90 -3.07
C GLU A 96 -3.78 -3.05 -3.94
N PHE A 97 -4.59 -4.11 -4.04
CA PHE A 97 -4.35 -5.18 -5.00
C PHE A 97 -5.51 -5.23 -5.98
N ILE A 98 -5.20 -5.37 -7.26
CA ILE A 98 -6.19 -5.34 -8.35
C ILE A 98 -5.98 -6.59 -9.20
N GLN A 99 -7.05 -7.39 -9.33
CA GLN A 99 -7.12 -8.49 -10.29
C GLN A 99 -8.01 -8.06 -11.45
N LYS A 100 -7.47 -8.05 -12.64
CA LYS A 100 -8.24 -7.69 -13.85
C LYS A 100 -9.26 -8.79 -14.17
N ALA A 101 -10.30 -8.38 -14.85
CA ALA A 101 -11.34 -9.29 -15.32
C ALA A 101 -10.79 -10.36 -16.29
#